data_3c8a3ea39e3dd3fb4583778795718b0f
#
_entry.id   3c8a3ea39e3dd3fb4583778795718b0f
#
_cell.length_a   1.000
_cell.length_b   1.000
_cell.length_c   1.000
_cell.angle_alpha   90.00
_cell.angle_beta   90.00
_cell.angle_gamma   90.00
#
_symmetry.space_group_name_H-M   'P 1'
#
loop_
_entity.id
_entity.type
_entity.pdbx_description
1 polymer ?
#
loop_
_entity_poly.entity_id
_entity_poly.type
_entity_poly.pdbx_seq_one_letter_code
_entity_poly.pdbx_strand_id
1 'polypeptide(L)'
;MEKLFSYGTLQFKNVQLDTFGRILNGTKEKLLGYKTERLRITDHSVINSSNTDSHPIIRYTGNEIDLVEGMLFEVTHDELLLADSYEVDDYTRVKVKFKSGRGGWVYVGI
;
A
#
# COMPACT_ATOMS: atom_id res chain seq x y z
N MET A 1 -6.21 -16.90 -1.04
CA MET A 1 -5.45 -15.73 -1.44
C MET A 1 -5.65 -14.61 -0.46
N GLU A 2 -4.60 -13.86 -0.19
CA GLU A 2 -4.70 -12.62 0.57
C GLU A 2 -5.05 -11.45 -0.35
N LYS A 3 -5.55 -10.36 0.23
CA LYS A 3 -5.83 -9.12 -0.51
C LYS A 3 -5.02 -7.98 0.08
N LEU A 4 -4.31 -7.26 -0.79
CA LEU A 4 -3.43 -6.15 -0.40
C LEU A 4 -3.83 -4.89 -1.14
N PHE A 5 -4.24 -3.87 -0.40
CA PHE A 5 -4.58 -2.57 -0.94
C PHE A 5 -3.32 -1.70 -1.05
N SER A 6 -3.08 -1.16 -2.22
CA SER A 6 -1.98 -0.22 -2.43
C SER A 6 -2.50 1.12 -2.94
N TYR A 7 -2.02 2.18 -2.33
CA TYR A 7 -2.25 3.57 -2.74
C TYR A 7 -0.94 4.25 -3.18
N GLY A 8 0.14 3.49 -3.27
CA GLY A 8 1.48 3.99 -3.57
C GLY A 8 2.19 3.19 -4.65
N THR A 9 3.50 3.02 -4.49
CA THR A 9 4.38 2.49 -5.54
C THR A 9 4.17 1.01 -5.88
N LEU A 10 3.56 0.22 -4.98
CA LEU A 10 3.21 -1.17 -5.32
C LEU A 10 2.17 -1.28 -6.45
N GLN A 11 1.53 -0.18 -6.83
CA GLN A 11 0.66 -0.13 -8.00
C GLN A 11 1.45 -0.11 -9.33
N PHE A 12 2.74 0.19 -9.29
CA PHE A 12 3.56 0.28 -10.50
C PHE A 12 4.00 -1.11 -10.96
N LYS A 13 3.88 -1.38 -12.25
CA LYS A 13 4.22 -2.69 -12.84
C LYS A 13 5.67 -3.06 -12.62
N ASN A 14 6.60 -2.10 -12.77
CA ASN A 14 8.02 -2.35 -12.54
C ASN A 14 8.31 -2.74 -11.08
N VAL A 15 7.63 -2.11 -10.13
CA VAL A 15 7.77 -2.43 -8.70
C VAL A 15 7.19 -3.83 -8.42
N GLN A 16 6.06 -4.18 -9.02
CA GLN A 16 5.47 -5.51 -8.88
C GLN A 16 6.39 -6.59 -9.42
N LEU A 17 6.98 -6.38 -10.58
CA LEU A 17 7.93 -7.34 -11.17
C LEU A 17 9.16 -7.51 -10.30
N ASP A 18 9.72 -6.42 -9.79
CA ASP A 18 10.91 -6.46 -8.94
C ASP A 18 10.63 -7.12 -7.58
N THR A 19 9.45 -6.90 -7.02
CA THR A 19 9.09 -7.37 -5.68
C THR A 19 8.53 -8.79 -5.70
N PHE A 20 7.66 -9.10 -6.66
CA PHE A 20 6.88 -10.35 -6.70
C PHE A 20 7.24 -11.24 -7.89
N GLY A 21 7.96 -10.73 -8.87
CA GLY A 21 8.28 -11.47 -10.10
C GLY A 21 7.11 -11.62 -11.07
N ARG A 22 6.01 -10.90 -10.85
CA ARG A 22 4.82 -10.95 -11.72
C ARG A 22 4.00 -9.66 -11.59
N ILE A 23 3.09 -9.45 -12.53
CA ILE A 23 2.08 -8.38 -12.45
C ILE A 23 0.88 -8.91 -11.67
N LEU A 24 0.43 -8.16 -10.67
CA LEU A 24 -0.67 -8.54 -9.79
C LEU A 24 -2.02 -8.25 -10.44
N ASN A 25 -3.01 -9.09 -10.14
CA ASN A 25 -4.41 -8.84 -10.48
C ASN A 25 -5.03 -7.96 -9.40
N GLY A 26 -5.65 -6.85 -9.81
CA GLY A 26 -6.25 -5.93 -8.86
C GLY A 26 -7.51 -5.27 -9.40
N THR A 27 -8.29 -4.71 -8.47
CA THR A 27 -9.48 -3.93 -8.77
C THR A 27 -9.41 -2.61 -8.01
N LYS A 28 -10.04 -1.58 -8.55
CA LYS A 28 -10.13 -0.28 -7.86
C LYS A 28 -10.90 -0.45 -6.55
N GLU A 29 -10.43 0.25 -5.52
CA GLU A 29 -11.05 0.22 -4.20
C GLU A 29 -10.89 1.56 -3.51
N LYS A 30 -11.71 1.80 -2.49
CA LYS A 30 -11.67 3.02 -1.68
C LYS A 30 -11.66 2.64 -0.21
N LEU A 31 -10.80 3.30 0.56
CA LEU A 31 -10.70 3.14 2.00
C LEU A 31 -11.20 4.41 2.68
N LEU A 32 -12.31 4.30 3.41
CA LEU A 32 -12.90 5.43 4.14
C LEU A 32 -12.28 5.57 5.53
N GLY A 33 -12.29 6.79 6.05
CA GLY A 33 -11.80 7.07 7.40
C GLY A 33 -10.29 7.21 7.50
N TYR A 34 -9.61 7.35 6.37
CA TYR A 34 -8.17 7.55 6.29
C TYR A 34 -7.84 8.72 5.39
N LYS A 35 -6.72 9.35 5.65
CA LYS A 35 -6.24 10.52 4.95
C LYS A 35 -4.80 10.30 4.49
N THR A 36 -4.51 10.72 3.26
CA THR A 36 -3.15 10.61 2.70
C THR A 36 -2.29 11.78 3.16
N GLU A 37 -1.06 11.47 3.60
CA GLU A 37 -0.02 12.42 3.90
C GLU A 37 1.22 12.04 3.11
N ARG A 38 2.22 12.92 3.04
CA ARG A 38 3.51 12.65 2.41
C ARG A 38 4.55 12.35 3.47
N LEU A 39 5.20 11.20 3.35
CA LEU A 39 6.37 10.84 4.15
C LEU A 39 7.62 11.12 3.31
N ARG A 40 8.49 12.00 3.80
CA ARG A 40 9.76 12.27 3.12
C ARG A 40 10.75 11.17 3.44
N ILE A 41 11.28 10.53 2.39
CA ILE A 41 12.26 9.46 2.50
C ILE A 41 13.66 10.07 2.48
N THR A 42 14.48 9.73 3.49
CA THR A 42 15.88 10.14 3.57
C THR A 42 16.84 8.99 3.25
N ASP A 43 16.33 7.77 3.16
CA ASP A 43 17.12 6.59 2.80
C ASP A 43 17.31 6.54 1.29
N HIS A 44 18.55 6.75 0.84
CA HIS A 44 18.88 6.77 -0.59
C HIS A 44 18.60 5.46 -1.31
N SER A 45 18.68 4.31 -0.64
CA SER A 45 18.38 3.03 -1.29
C SER A 45 16.90 2.91 -1.63
N VAL A 46 16.02 3.43 -0.79
CA VAL A 46 14.58 3.47 -1.05
C VAL A 46 14.27 4.47 -2.16
N ILE A 47 14.90 5.64 -2.14
CA ILE A 47 14.74 6.67 -3.18
C ILE A 47 15.13 6.10 -4.55
N ASN A 48 16.27 5.43 -4.64
CA ASN A 48 16.73 4.83 -5.88
C ASN A 48 15.79 3.74 -6.40
N SER A 49 15.22 2.94 -5.50
CA SER A 49 14.32 1.84 -5.84
C SER A 49 12.98 2.35 -6.40
N SER A 50 12.40 3.36 -5.78
CA SER A 50 11.08 3.90 -6.14
C SER A 50 11.16 5.13 -7.04
N ASN A 51 12.36 5.67 -7.26
CA ASN A 51 12.61 6.87 -8.06
C ASN A 51 11.84 8.10 -7.55
N THR A 52 11.68 8.20 -6.22
CA THR A 52 11.03 9.33 -5.55
C THR A 52 11.64 9.54 -4.17
N ASP A 53 11.68 10.79 -3.71
CA ASP A 53 12.17 11.16 -2.38
C ASP A 53 11.04 11.26 -1.35
N SER A 54 9.82 10.96 -1.74
CA SER A 54 8.67 10.94 -0.83
C SER A 54 7.71 9.82 -1.20
N HIS A 55 7.12 9.22 -0.17
CA HIS A 55 6.10 8.19 -0.32
C HIS A 55 4.78 8.66 0.31
N PRO A 56 3.63 8.30 -0.28
CA PRO A 56 2.37 8.53 0.40
C PRO A 56 2.28 7.64 1.63
N ILE A 57 1.70 8.18 2.68
CA ILE A 57 1.42 7.47 3.93
C ILE A 57 -0.02 7.81 4.32
N ILE A 58 -0.75 6.88 4.90
CA ILE A 58 -2.11 7.15 5.33
C ILE A 58 -2.22 7.04 6.84
N ARG A 59 -3.13 7.82 7.41
CA ARG A 59 -3.43 7.81 8.82
C ARG A 59 -4.93 7.75 9.04
N TYR A 60 -5.33 7.03 10.08
CA TYR A 60 -6.73 6.91 10.46
C TYR A 60 -7.25 8.25 10.98
N THR A 61 -8.38 8.72 10.43
CA THR A 61 -9.05 9.94 10.89
C THR A 61 -10.40 9.65 11.56
N GLY A 62 -11.01 8.52 11.23
CA GLY A 62 -12.35 8.18 11.68
C GLY A 62 -13.45 8.99 11.02
N ASN A 63 -13.13 9.85 10.05
CA ASN A 63 -14.08 10.70 9.36
C ASN A 63 -14.41 10.09 7.99
N GLU A 64 -15.66 9.72 7.76
CA GLU A 64 -16.10 9.04 6.53
C GLU A 64 -15.98 9.90 5.27
N ILE A 65 -15.83 11.22 5.39
CA ILE A 65 -15.57 12.07 4.23
C ILE A 65 -14.11 11.97 3.75
N ASP A 66 -13.20 11.52 4.61
CA ASP A 66 -11.82 11.25 4.20
C ASP A 66 -11.78 9.88 3.53
N LEU A 67 -11.13 9.81 2.37
CA LEU A 67 -10.98 8.56 1.67
C LEU A 67 -9.63 8.48 0.95
N VAL A 68 -9.17 7.25 0.74
CA VAL A 68 -7.96 6.96 -0.02
C VAL A 68 -8.36 6.05 -1.18
N GLU A 69 -8.03 6.45 -2.39
CA GLU A 69 -8.25 5.64 -3.58
C GLU A 69 -7.00 4.83 -3.89
N GLY A 70 -7.18 3.61 -4.35
CA GLY A 70 -6.09 2.73 -4.73
C GLY A 70 -6.59 1.47 -5.40
N MET A 71 -5.74 0.44 -5.36
CA MET A 71 -6.00 -0.85 -5.98
C MET A 71 -5.92 -1.95 -4.93
N LEU A 72 -6.89 -2.85 -4.95
CA LEU A 72 -6.89 -4.04 -4.11
C LEU A 72 -6.40 -5.22 -4.94
N PHE A 73 -5.21 -5.71 -4.62
CA PHE A 73 -4.55 -6.79 -5.35
C PHE A 73 -4.72 -8.13 -4.67
N GLU A 74 -4.82 -9.19 -5.47
CA GLU A 74 -4.76 -10.56 -4.97
C GLU A 74 -3.30 -11.00 -4.89
N VAL A 75 -2.87 -11.46 -3.72
CA VAL A 75 -1.49 -11.89 -3.47
C VAL A 75 -1.51 -13.20 -2.69
N THR A 76 -0.44 -13.97 -2.81
CA THR A 76 -0.22 -15.14 -1.95
C THR A 76 0.27 -14.69 -0.57
N HIS A 77 0.24 -15.58 0.41
CA HIS A 77 0.80 -15.31 1.74
C HIS A 77 2.28 -14.94 1.64
N ASP A 78 3.04 -15.66 0.83
CA ASP A 78 4.48 -15.38 0.64
C ASP A 78 4.71 -14.02 -0.01
N GLU A 79 3.87 -13.64 -0.97
CA GLU A 79 3.94 -12.32 -1.59
C GLU A 79 3.63 -11.20 -0.60
N LEU A 80 2.72 -11.45 0.35
CA LEU A 80 2.42 -10.49 1.40
C LEU A 80 3.65 -10.25 2.29
N LEU A 81 4.42 -11.29 2.58
CA LEU A 81 5.68 -11.17 3.33
C LEU A 81 6.75 -10.42 2.52
N LEU A 82 6.79 -10.61 1.19
CA LEU A 82 7.68 -9.84 0.32
C LEU A 82 7.31 -8.36 0.31
N ALA A 83 6.02 -8.04 0.33
CA ALA A 83 5.55 -6.67 0.44
C ALA A 83 5.96 -6.04 1.78
N ASP A 84 5.87 -6.78 2.88
CA ASP A 84 6.34 -6.32 4.19
C ASP A 84 7.84 -5.95 4.14
N SER A 85 8.64 -6.71 3.41
CA SER A 85 10.07 -6.43 3.26
C SER A 85 10.35 -5.22 2.35
N TYR A 86 9.47 -4.95 1.41
CA TYR A 86 9.60 -3.80 0.51
C TYR A 86 9.29 -2.48 1.22
N GLU A 87 8.29 -2.45 2.11
CA GLU A 87 7.86 -1.23 2.77
C GLU A 87 8.89 -0.76 3.82
N VAL A 88 9.03 0.56 3.96
CA VAL A 88 9.94 1.15 4.96
C VAL A 88 9.36 1.02 6.38
N ASP A 89 10.22 1.18 7.39
CA ASP A 89 9.86 1.00 8.80
C ASP A 89 8.80 1.98 9.33
N ASP A 90 8.52 3.03 8.58
CA ASP A 90 7.49 4.03 8.94
C ASP A 90 6.05 3.52 8.72
N TYR A 91 5.90 2.32 8.14
CA TYR A 91 4.60 1.70 7.88
C TYR A 91 4.38 0.49 8.77
N THR A 92 3.11 0.26 9.11
CA THR A 92 2.66 -1.01 9.69
C THR A 92 1.49 -1.54 8.88
N ARG A 93 1.40 -2.85 8.75
CA ARG A 93 0.34 -3.51 7.98
C ARG A 93 -0.83 -3.86 8.89
N VAL A 94 -2.02 -3.36 8.56
CA VAL A 94 -3.24 -3.62 9.33
C VAL A 94 -4.34 -4.14 8.42
N LYS A 95 -5.28 -4.87 9.02
CA LYS A 95 -6.46 -5.36 8.32
C LYS A 95 -7.58 -4.33 8.42
N VAL A 96 -8.21 -4.05 7.26
CA VAL A 96 -9.28 -3.05 7.17
C VAL A 96 -10.43 -3.57 6.32
N LYS A 97 -11.55 -2.85 6.37
CA LYS A 97 -12.71 -3.07 5.52
C LYS A 97 -12.87 -1.87 4.59
N PHE A 98 -13.07 -2.12 3.31
CA PHE A 98 -13.16 -1.08 2.29
C PHE A 98 -14.61 -0.65 2.07
N LYS A 99 -14.79 0.44 1.29
CA LYS A 99 -16.12 0.97 0.98
C LYS A 99 -17.04 -0.07 0.35
N SER A 100 -16.50 -0.97 -0.46
CA SER A 100 -17.27 -2.06 -1.10
C SER A 100 -17.75 -3.13 -0.12
N GLY A 101 -17.26 -3.15 1.10
CA GLY A 101 -17.49 -4.21 2.08
C GLY A 101 -16.45 -5.31 2.08
N ARG A 102 -15.52 -5.33 1.10
CA ARG A 102 -14.42 -6.31 1.08
C ARG A 102 -13.40 -5.94 2.16
N GLY A 103 -12.72 -6.96 2.67
CA GLY A 103 -11.61 -6.79 3.62
C GLY A 103 -10.26 -7.03 2.96
N GLY A 104 -9.21 -6.50 3.56
CA GLY A 104 -7.84 -6.72 3.09
C GLY A 104 -6.82 -6.01 3.95
N TRP A 105 -5.56 -6.15 3.57
CA TRP A 105 -4.42 -5.56 4.26
C TRP A 105 -4.06 -4.21 3.63
N VAL A 106 -3.59 -3.30 4.46
CA VAL A 106 -3.07 -2.00 3.99
C VAL A 106 -1.92 -1.56 4.89
N TYR A 107 -0.95 -0.87 4.33
CA TYR A 107 0.14 -0.27 5.08
C TYR A 107 -0.26 1.14 5.51
N VAL A 108 -0.19 1.40 6.81
CA VAL A 108 -0.56 2.69 7.39
C VAL A 108 0.65 3.28 8.13
N GLY A 109 0.62 4.59 8.36
CA GLY A 109 1.67 5.27 9.13
C GLY A 109 1.68 4.82 10.59
N ILE A 110 2.88 4.63 11.09
CA ILE A 110 3.10 4.35 12.52
C ILE A 110 2.92 5.62 13.33
#